data_84a19cfadec35359f802ad42a625a3d7
#
_entry.id   84a19cfadec35359f802ad42a625a3d7
#
_cell.length_a   1.000
_cell.length_b   1.000
_cell.length_c   1.000
_cell.angle_alpha   90.00
_cell.angle_beta   90.00
_cell.angle_gamma   90.00
#
_symmetry.space_group_name_H-M   'P 1'
#
loop_
_entity.id
_entity.type
_entity.pdbx_description
1 polymer ?
#
loop_
_entity_poly.entity_id
_entity_poly.type
_entity_poly.pdbx_seq_one_letter_code
_entity_poly.pdbx_strand_id
1 'polypeptide(L)'
;MLLRFRTLSLAICVLGVSATGLAQPILLKSEQNIEEYKLDNGLRVILAPNDKENKVFMNTIYLTGALNDPQGKGGMAHLLEHLAFKGTENVKGEEFQRRLDQYSLMSNASTDYYSTKYTSVIRPEKTAIDEMIYLEAERMDKLVLQEKFVPSEINIVEREREVRLDQPFSVLMDQIWKSAYGNQYLGRLPIGDLKELKSIKMDELNKFYRTWYAPNNAVMVIAGKFDKKQVLDAVEKNFNSIAARTVPKQVNVPVLDSSKIQERAFEVKKGSDFGKYNIYLNGKNQQIQTALALSPFLFTMQPSGHLYKDVVETGTATQVQSTTWLTQDFNLVFMGAVYAPNHDAQKVGSALMQGIEKKHSFNEVELNRVKNLIKNSQKSMMTSASAVGGMLSDYVVSSNGDWTQYFKDQAE
;
A
#
# COMPACT_ATOMS: atom_id res chain seq x y z
N MET A 1 71.76 36.55 39.02
CA MET A 1 70.62 36.41 39.93
C MET A 1 69.38 36.24 39.05
N LEU A 2 69.03 34.99 38.71
CA LEU A 2 67.95 34.62 37.74
C LEU A 2 66.73 34.27 38.56
N LEU A 3 65.62 35.03 38.39
CA LEU A 3 64.33 34.75 38.96
C LEU A 3 63.61 33.78 38.02
N ARG A 4 63.25 32.60 38.53
CA ARG A 4 62.40 31.63 37.86
C ARG A 4 60.94 31.89 38.22
N PHE A 5 60.11 32.26 37.19
CA PHE A 5 58.66 32.28 37.33
C PHE A 5 58.13 30.86 37.16
N ARG A 6 57.40 30.35 38.15
CA ARG A 6 56.60 29.12 38.07
C ARG A 6 55.21 29.49 37.56
N THR A 7 54.85 29.03 36.36
CA THR A 7 53.50 29.09 35.86
C THR A 7 52.66 27.94 36.46
N LEU A 8 51.64 28.31 37.19
CA LEU A 8 50.65 27.39 37.77
C LEU A 8 49.61 27.14 36.69
N SER A 9 49.60 25.96 36.13
CA SER A 9 48.51 25.51 35.13
C SER A 9 47.31 25.04 35.93
N LEU A 10 46.24 25.79 35.84
CA LEU A 10 44.94 25.45 36.41
C LEU A 10 44.24 24.52 35.38
N ALA A 11 44.14 23.22 35.68
CA ALA A 11 43.37 22.27 34.89
C ALA A 11 41.88 22.45 35.22
N ILE A 12 41.13 23.05 34.30
CA ILE A 12 39.67 23.12 34.37
C ILE A 12 39.15 21.78 33.86
N CYS A 13 38.70 20.90 34.79
CA CYS A 13 37.88 19.75 34.46
C CYS A 13 36.50 20.25 34.03
N VAL A 14 36.26 20.30 32.72
CA VAL A 14 34.92 20.43 32.16
C VAL A 14 34.23 19.08 32.33
N LEU A 15 33.42 18.95 33.36
CA LEU A 15 32.43 17.86 33.47
C LEU A 15 31.42 18.06 32.34
N GLY A 16 31.62 17.36 31.26
CA GLY A 16 30.64 17.24 30.19
C GLY A 16 29.40 16.53 30.73
N VAL A 17 28.37 17.29 31.08
CA VAL A 17 27.03 16.76 31.26
C VAL A 17 26.58 16.34 29.88
N SER A 18 26.70 15.05 29.57
CA SER A 18 26.01 14.44 28.41
C SER A 18 24.53 14.54 28.70
N ALA A 19 23.90 15.62 28.25
CA ALA A 19 22.46 15.65 28.07
C ALA A 19 22.15 14.58 27.01
N THR A 20 21.63 13.45 27.44
CA THR A 20 20.98 12.48 26.53
C THR A 20 19.68 13.11 26.02
N GLY A 21 19.81 14.16 25.22
CA GLY A 21 18.72 14.66 24.41
C GLY A 21 18.39 13.55 23.43
N LEU A 22 17.13 13.11 23.40
CA LEU A 22 16.63 12.27 22.34
C LEU A 22 16.96 12.97 21.02
N ALA A 23 17.57 12.26 20.08
CA ALA A 23 17.94 12.86 18.81
C ALA A 23 16.65 13.18 18.05
N GLN A 24 16.47 14.45 17.69
CA GLN A 24 15.30 14.92 16.95
C GLN A 24 15.18 14.20 15.60
N PRO A 25 13.96 13.90 15.13
CA PRO A 25 13.76 13.30 13.82
C PRO A 25 14.42 14.14 12.71
N ILE A 26 15.19 13.50 11.84
CA ILE A 26 15.93 14.17 10.77
C ILE A 26 15.02 14.37 9.57
N LEU A 27 14.88 15.59 9.07
CA LEU A 27 14.20 15.89 7.81
C LEU A 27 14.99 15.29 6.64
N LEU A 28 14.38 14.36 5.91
CA LEU A 28 14.98 13.70 4.75
C LEU A 28 14.60 14.36 3.43
N LYS A 29 13.31 14.68 3.26
CA LYS A 29 12.75 15.21 2.01
C LYS A 29 11.65 16.23 2.32
N SER A 30 11.49 17.19 1.42
CA SER A 30 10.37 18.12 1.44
C SER A 30 9.96 18.42 0.01
N GLU A 31 8.67 18.29 -0.28
CA GLU A 31 8.08 18.61 -1.58
C GLU A 31 6.72 19.25 -1.35
N GLN A 32 6.53 20.46 -1.86
CA GLN A 32 5.39 21.33 -1.53
C GLN A 32 5.28 21.54 0.00
N ASN A 33 4.16 21.12 0.62
CA ASN A 33 3.94 21.14 2.07
C ASN A 33 4.07 19.77 2.74
N ILE A 34 4.60 18.77 2.02
CA ILE A 34 4.79 17.40 2.51
C ILE A 34 6.25 17.23 2.90
N GLU A 35 6.48 16.71 4.09
CA GLU A 35 7.81 16.52 4.65
C GLU A 35 7.99 15.08 5.14
N GLU A 36 9.15 14.51 4.89
CA GLU A 36 9.53 13.21 5.39
C GLU A 36 10.64 13.32 6.41
N TYR A 37 10.41 12.71 7.54
CA TYR A 37 11.35 12.62 8.65
C TYR A 37 11.80 11.18 8.88
N LYS A 38 12.96 11.01 9.50
CA LYS A 38 13.49 9.71 9.91
C LYS A 38 13.97 9.77 11.35
N LEU A 39 13.57 8.76 12.14
CA LEU A 39 14.07 8.52 13.48
C LEU A 39 15.39 7.72 13.42
N ASP A 40 16.19 7.75 14.49
CA ASP A 40 17.46 7.03 14.57
C ASP A 40 17.30 5.51 14.40
N ASN A 41 16.17 4.96 14.83
CA ASN A 41 15.84 3.54 14.66
C ASN A 41 15.38 3.18 13.23
N GLY A 42 15.34 4.15 12.34
CA GLY A 42 15.03 3.95 10.93
C GLY A 42 13.57 4.15 10.55
N LEU A 43 12.64 4.38 11.50
CA LEU A 43 11.24 4.70 11.18
C LEU A 43 11.18 5.98 10.35
N ARG A 44 10.46 5.91 9.24
CA ARG A 44 10.18 7.03 8.35
C ARG A 44 8.78 7.56 8.64
N VAL A 45 8.64 8.89 8.68
CA VAL A 45 7.36 9.55 8.98
C VAL A 45 7.12 10.62 7.90
N ILE A 46 6.05 10.48 7.15
CA ILE A 46 5.66 11.42 6.11
C ILE A 46 4.48 12.24 6.64
N LEU A 47 4.65 13.54 6.71
CA LEU A 47 3.67 14.49 7.19
C LEU A 47 3.14 15.35 6.05
N ALA A 48 1.84 15.32 5.82
CA ALA A 48 1.13 16.13 4.84
C ALA A 48 0.04 16.98 5.52
N PRO A 49 0.41 18.07 6.21
CA PRO A 49 -0.55 18.93 6.91
C PRO A 49 -1.51 19.58 5.90
N ASN A 50 -2.81 19.49 6.21
CA ASN A 50 -3.89 20.02 5.38
C ASN A 50 -5.10 20.38 6.27
N ASP A 51 -5.52 21.61 6.27
CA ASP A 51 -6.64 22.13 7.06
C ASP A 51 -8.00 22.15 6.33
N LYS A 52 -8.04 21.61 5.10
CA LYS A 52 -9.26 21.59 4.27
C LYS A 52 -10.34 20.67 4.82
N GLU A 53 -9.94 19.60 5.49
CA GLU A 53 -10.86 18.68 6.19
C GLU A 53 -10.58 18.70 7.69
N ASN A 54 -11.63 18.54 8.50
CA ASN A 54 -11.51 18.41 9.96
C ASN A 54 -11.26 16.95 10.36
N LYS A 55 -10.24 16.33 9.75
CA LYS A 55 -9.86 14.94 9.95
C LYS A 55 -8.34 14.77 9.83
N VAL A 56 -7.84 13.67 10.37
CA VAL A 56 -6.47 13.19 10.17
C VAL A 56 -6.54 11.78 9.64
N PHE A 57 -5.85 11.52 8.55
CA PHE A 57 -5.57 10.19 8.04
C PHE A 57 -4.22 9.75 8.59
N MET A 58 -4.16 8.55 9.13
CA MET A 58 -2.93 7.90 9.58
C MET A 58 -2.83 6.51 8.97
N ASN A 59 -1.67 6.18 8.42
CA ASN A 59 -1.39 4.85 7.89
C ASN A 59 0.01 4.41 8.33
N THR A 60 0.08 3.30 9.05
CA THR A 60 1.34 2.63 9.37
C THR A 60 1.54 1.50 8.37
N ILE A 61 2.58 1.62 7.55
CA ILE A 61 2.90 0.72 6.45
C ILE A 61 4.12 -0.10 6.84
N TYR A 62 3.94 -1.40 6.99
CA TYR A 62 5.05 -2.34 7.05
C TYR A 62 5.38 -2.80 5.63
N LEU A 63 6.65 -2.68 5.22
CA LEU A 63 7.11 -3.11 3.89
C LEU A 63 7.29 -4.63 3.87
N THR A 64 6.22 -5.33 4.15
CA THR A 64 6.10 -6.78 4.16
C THR A 64 4.67 -7.19 3.85
N GLY A 65 4.52 -8.20 3.02
CA GLY A 65 3.23 -8.75 2.62
C GLY A 65 3.38 -10.20 2.18
N ALA A 66 2.47 -10.67 1.35
CA ALA A 66 2.43 -12.07 0.92
C ALA A 66 3.71 -12.57 0.22
N LEU A 67 4.50 -11.70 -0.40
CA LEU A 67 5.79 -12.07 -0.99
C LEU A 67 6.81 -12.54 0.05
N ASN A 68 6.64 -12.12 1.31
CA ASN A 68 7.53 -12.48 2.41
C ASN A 68 7.05 -13.72 3.17
N ASP A 69 5.88 -14.26 2.85
CA ASP A 69 5.40 -15.50 3.46
C ASP A 69 6.39 -16.64 3.21
N PRO A 70 6.78 -17.42 4.22
CA PRO A 70 7.63 -18.58 4.01
C PRO A 70 6.99 -19.59 3.04
N GLN A 71 7.82 -20.35 2.34
CA GLN A 71 7.31 -21.37 1.42
C GLN A 71 6.42 -22.38 2.14
N GLY A 72 5.23 -22.66 1.61
CA GLY A 72 4.23 -23.53 2.21
C GLY A 72 3.47 -22.91 3.40
N LYS A 73 3.56 -21.59 3.57
CA LYS A 73 2.91 -20.82 4.64
C LYS A 73 2.18 -19.58 4.07
N GLY A 74 1.61 -19.70 2.89
CA GLY A 74 0.88 -18.61 2.24
C GLY A 74 -0.28 -18.11 3.09
N GLY A 75 -0.41 -16.79 3.18
CA GLY A 75 -1.38 -16.09 4.02
C GLY A 75 -0.87 -15.77 5.44
N MET A 76 0.41 -16.03 5.74
CA MET A 76 0.97 -15.72 7.06
C MET A 76 0.93 -14.24 7.38
N ALA A 77 1.30 -13.37 6.43
CA ALA A 77 1.24 -11.93 6.59
C ALA A 77 -0.20 -11.45 6.85
N HIS A 78 -1.18 -12.00 6.13
CA HIS A 78 -2.59 -11.67 6.31
C HIS A 78 -3.15 -12.18 7.64
N LEU A 79 -2.82 -13.40 8.04
CA LEU A 79 -3.19 -13.92 9.36
C LEU A 79 -2.60 -13.08 10.50
N LEU A 80 -1.35 -12.63 10.36
CA LEU A 80 -0.73 -11.72 11.33
C LEU A 80 -1.47 -10.39 11.40
N GLU A 81 -1.92 -9.84 10.28
CA GLU A 81 -2.73 -8.63 10.23
C GLU A 81 -4.00 -8.77 11.10
N HIS A 82 -4.76 -9.87 10.96
CA HIS A 82 -5.93 -10.17 11.79
C HIS A 82 -5.60 -10.24 13.28
N LEU A 83 -4.51 -10.92 13.62
CA LEU A 83 -4.08 -11.08 14.99
C LEU A 83 -3.53 -9.79 15.61
N ALA A 84 -3.12 -8.84 14.81
CA ALA A 84 -2.58 -7.55 15.26
C ALA A 84 -3.63 -6.62 15.91
N PHE A 85 -4.89 -7.02 15.93
CA PHE A 85 -5.98 -6.36 16.65
C PHE A 85 -6.32 -7.02 17.99
N LYS A 86 -5.65 -8.12 18.35
CA LYS A 86 -6.01 -8.93 19.52
C LYS A 86 -5.28 -8.55 20.80
N GLY A 87 -4.55 -7.42 20.78
CA GLY A 87 -3.94 -6.79 21.95
C GLY A 87 -2.43 -6.88 22.02
N THR A 88 -1.89 -6.11 22.93
CA THR A 88 -0.47 -5.97 23.19
C THR A 88 -0.15 -6.28 24.64
N GLU A 89 1.11 -6.19 25.03
CA GLU A 89 1.53 -6.39 26.43
C GLU A 89 0.83 -5.40 27.39
N ASN A 90 0.71 -4.13 26.97
CA ASN A 90 0.17 -3.06 27.78
C ASN A 90 -1.32 -2.79 27.55
N VAL A 91 -1.86 -3.12 26.34
CA VAL A 91 -3.25 -2.88 25.96
C VAL A 91 -3.86 -4.20 25.50
N LYS A 92 -4.66 -4.83 26.36
CA LYS A 92 -5.23 -6.16 26.08
C LYS A 92 -6.38 -6.08 25.08
N GLY A 93 -6.66 -7.19 24.41
CA GLY A 93 -7.50 -7.33 23.22
C GLY A 93 -8.75 -6.47 23.12
N GLU A 94 -9.70 -6.67 24.02
CA GLU A 94 -10.94 -5.89 24.02
C GLU A 94 -10.71 -4.40 24.26
N GLU A 95 -9.74 -4.08 25.13
CA GLU A 95 -9.36 -2.68 25.38
C GLU A 95 -8.66 -2.06 24.18
N PHE A 96 -7.83 -2.81 23.45
CA PHE A 96 -7.19 -2.34 22.24
C PHE A 96 -8.24 -1.94 21.19
N GLN A 97 -9.19 -2.81 20.91
CA GLN A 97 -10.29 -2.52 19.98
C GLN A 97 -11.15 -1.36 20.46
N ARG A 98 -11.53 -1.34 21.75
CA ARG A 98 -12.32 -0.26 22.32
C ARG A 98 -11.63 1.11 22.16
N ARG A 99 -10.33 1.18 22.35
CA ARG A 99 -9.55 2.42 22.18
C ARG A 99 -9.47 2.82 20.71
N LEU A 100 -9.27 1.87 19.78
CA LEU A 100 -9.36 2.15 18.35
C LEU A 100 -10.72 2.77 17.99
N ASP A 101 -11.82 2.16 18.42
CA ASP A 101 -13.18 2.63 18.13
C ASP A 101 -13.48 3.99 18.78
N GLN A 102 -12.93 4.25 19.96
CA GLN A 102 -13.11 5.52 20.67
C GLN A 102 -12.43 6.69 19.95
N TYR A 103 -11.21 6.50 19.43
CA TYR A 103 -10.38 7.57 18.91
C TYR A 103 -10.36 7.66 17.38
N SER A 104 -10.81 6.62 16.66
CA SER A 104 -10.95 6.67 15.22
C SER A 104 -12.40 6.88 14.77
N LEU A 105 -12.55 7.48 13.59
CA LEU A 105 -13.81 7.53 12.84
C LEU A 105 -13.93 6.30 11.93
N MET A 106 -12.80 5.75 11.55
CA MET A 106 -12.66 4.52 10.78
C MET A 106 -11.28 3.92 11.08
N SER A 107 -11.23 2.63 11.29
CA SER A 107 -9.99 1.86 11.36
C SER A 107 -10.11 0.62 10.48
N ASN A 108 -9.07 0.33 9.70
CA ASN A 108 -9.00 -0.83 8.83
C ASN A 108 -7.55 -1.28 8.66
N ALA A 109 -7.36 -2.49 8.19
CA ALA A 109 -6.06 -2.95 7.75
C ALA A 109 -6.16 -3.67 6.41
N SER A 110 -5.05 -3.88 5.74
CA SER A 110 -4.98 -4.63 4.50
C SER A 110 -3.60 -5.20 4.28
N THR A 111 -3.55 -6.44 3.82
CA THR A 111 -2.33 -7.10 3.37
C THR A 111 -2.36 -7.27 1.87
N ASP A 112 -1.29 -6.82 1.24
CA ASP A 112 -1.02 -6.90 -0.19
C ASP A 112 0.22 -7.79 -0.40
N TYR A 113 0.70 -7.87 -1.62
CA TYR A 113 1.93 -8.59 -1.94
C TYR A 113 3.18 -7.98 -1.29
N TYR A 114 3.26 -6.66 -1.26
CA TYR A 114 4.45 -5.89 -0.87
C TYR A 114 4.34 -5.25 0.51
N SER A 115 3.14 -5.11 1.04
CA SER A 115 2.92 -4.35 2.28
C SER A 115 1.75 -4.86 3.11
N THR A 116 1.83 -4.59 4.41
CA THR A 116 0.70 -4.64 5.34
C THR A 116 0.48 -3.24 5.89
N LYS A 117 -0.74 -2.73 5.76
CA LYS A 117 -1.11 -1.35 6.10
C LYS A 117 -2.14 -1.35 7.23
N TYR A 118 -1.94 -0.49 8.23
CA TYR A 118 -2.93 -0.21 9.28
C TYR A 118 -3.37 1.24 9.13
N THR A 119 -4.59 1.42 8.68
CA THR A 119 -5.14 2.73 8.28
C THR A 119 -6.20 3.17 9.26
N SER A 120 -6.12 4.41 9.71
CA SER A 120 -7.13 5.05 10.56
C SER A 120 -7.46 6.44 10.06
N VAL A 121 -8.74 6.80 10.13
CA VAL A 121 -9.19 8.19 10.01
C VAL A 121 -9.63 8.62 11.41
N ILE A 122 -9.04 9.68 11.91
CA ILE A 122 -9.20 10.13 13.30
C ILE A 122 -9.64 11.58 13.34
N ARG A 123 -10.23 11.98 14.48
CA ARG A 123 -10.52 13.39 14.73
C ARG A 123 -9.21 14.14 14.96
N PRO A 124 -9.16 15.45 14.65
CA PRO A 124 -7.94 16.25 14.76
C PRO A 124 -7.62 16.70 16.18
N GLU A 125 -8.22 16.07 17.20
CA GLU A 125 -7.90 16.37 18.59
C GLU A 125 -6.55 15.75 18.97
N LYS A 126 -5.77 16.53 19.74
CA LYS A 126 -4.46 16.09 20.22
C LYS A 126 -4.49 14.72 20.89
N THR A 127 -5.47 14.50 21.76
CA THR A 127 -5.65 13.24 22.49
C THR A 127 -5.88 12.06 21.58
N ALA A 128 -6.66 12.22 20.50
CA ALA A 128 -6.92 11.17 19.53
C ALA A 128 -5.68 10.83 18.71
N ILE A 129 -4.94 11.86 18.28
CA ILE A 129 -3.70 11.68 17.51
C ILE A 129 -2.63 10.98 18.37
N ASP A 130 -2.40 11.46 19.58
CA ASP A 130 -1.40 10.90 20.51
C ASP A 130 -1.74 9.43 20.84
N GLU A 131 -3.01 9.13 21.06
CA GLU A 131 -3.48 7.79 21.37
C GLU A 131 -3.30 6.82 20.20
N MET A 132 -3.64 7.24 18.99
CA MET A 132 -3.48 6.38 17.81
C MET A 132 -2.00 6.13 17.51
N ILE A 133 -1.12 7.12 17.69
CA ILE A 133 0.33 6.95 17.58
C ILE A 133 0.84 5.96 18.63
N TYR A 134 0.33 6.04 19.86
CA TYR A 134 0.69 5.09 20.92
C TYR A 134 0.24 3.66 20.58
N LEU A 135 -0.99 3.45 20.08
CA LEU A 135 -1.48 2.12 19.72
C LEU A 135 -0.67 1.50 18.56
N GLU A 136 -0.22 2.32 17.61
CA GLU A 136 0.63 1.85 16.52
C GLU A 136 2.03 1.46 17.01
N ALA A 137 2.59 2.17 17.97
CA ALA A 137 3.86 1.80 18.60
C ALA A 137 3.74 0.49 19.40
N GLU A 138 2.66 0.32 20.15
CA GLU A 138 2.33 -0.93 20.84
C GLU A 138 2.19 -2.11 19.87
N ARG A 139 1.48 -1.92 18.74
CA ARG A 139 1.37 -2.92 17.67
C ARG A 139 2.72 -3.30 17.08
N MET A 140 3.60 -2.32 16.87
CA MET A 140 4.92 -2.55 16.27
C MET A 140 5.83 -3.40 17.17
N ASP A 141 5.84 -3.14 18.47
CA ASP A 141 6.86 -3.73 19.37
C ASP A 141 6.32 -4.74 20.36
N LYS A 142 5.08 -4.58 20.82
CA LYS A 142 4.55 -5.30 21.97
C LYS A 142 3.31 -6.15 21.68
N LEU A 143 3.10 -6.49 20.40
CA LEU A 143 1.99 -7.34 20.00
C LEU A 143 2.09 -8.71 20.68
N VAL A 144 0.98 -9.17 21.27
CA VAL A 144 0.86 -10.48 21.91
C VAL A 144 0.01 -11.39 21.04
N LEU A 145 0.67 -12.28 20.31
CA LEU A 145 0.01 -13.28 19.49
C LEU A 145 -0.49 -14.42 20.39
N GLN A 146 -1.81 -14.65 20.41
CA GLN A 146 -2.44 -15.64 21.26
C GLN A 146 -3.02 -16.78 20.42
N GLU A 147 -2.56 -18.00 20.65
CA GLU A 147 -2.96 -19.20 19.90
C GLU A 147 -4.48 -19.42 19.89
N LYS A 148 -5.16 -19.06 20.99
CA LYS A 148 -6.61 -19.21 21.12
C LYS A 148 -7.43 -18.47 20.06
N PHE A 149 -6.88 -17.41 19.45
CA PHE A 149 -7.55 -16.64 18.40
C PHE A 149 -7.31 -17.20 16.99
N VAL A 150 -6.26 -17.97 16.77
CA VAL A 150 -5.88 -18.46 15.44
C VAL A 150 -7.00 -19.24 14.74
N PRO A 151 -7.72 -20.18 15.39
CA PRO A 151 -8.81 -20.90 14.71
C PRO A 151 -9.96 -19.98 14.27
N SER A 152 -10.33 -18.99 15.09
CA SER A 152 -11.41 -18.05 14.75
C SER A 152 -11.00 -17.14 13.60
N GLU A 153 -9.75 -16.66 13.59
CA GLU A 153 -9.27 -15.80 12.51
C GLU A 153 -9.13 -16.57 11.19
N ILE A 154 -8.67 -17.82 11.21
CA ILE A 154 -8.66 -18.66 10.01
C ILE A 154 -10.07 -18.85 9.44
N ASN A 155 -11.08 -19.02 10.30
CA ASN A 155 -12.47 -19.10 9.85
C ASN A 155 -12.97 -17.79 9.21
N ILE A 156 -12.51 -16.64 9.70
CA ILE A 156 -12.81 -15.33 9.09
C ILE A 156 -12.16 -15.23 7.71
N VAL A 157 -10.87 -15.56 7.59
CA VAL A 157 -10.14 -15.59 6.31
C VAL A 157 -10.80 -16.56 5.31
N GLU A 158 -11.33 -17.70 5.77
CA GLU A 158 -12.07 -18.64 4.92
C GLU A 158 -13.33 -17.99 4.33
N ARG A 159 -14.09 -17.25 5.13
CA ARG A 159 -15.27 -16.50 4.66
C ARG A 159 -14.91 -15.36 3.72
N GLU A 160 -13.84 -14.62 4.01
CA GLU A 160 -13.33 -13.58 3.12
C GLU A 160 -12.94 -14.16 1.75
N ARG A 161 -12.33 -15.35 1.75
CA ARG A 161 -12.02 -16.09 0.53
C ARG A 161 -13.29 -16.46 -0.24
N GLU A 162 -14.34 -16.93 0.43
CA GLU A 162 -15.62 -17.21 -0.20
C GLU A 162 -16.22 -15.97 -0.84
N VAL A 163 -16.26 -14.84 -0.11
CA VAL A 163 -16.73 -13.54 -0.64
C VAL A 163 -15.88 -13.10 -1.85
N ARG A 164 -14.56 -13.28 -1.78
CA ARG A 164 -13.66 -12.95 -2.88
C ARG A 164 -13.96 -13.80 -4.13
N LEU A 165 -14.24 -15.09 -3.94
CA LEU A 165 -14.61 -15.99 -5.04
C LEU A 165 -15.97 -15.64 -5.65
N ASP A 166 -16.81 -14.85 -4.96
CA ASP A 166 -18.06 -14.33 -5.49
C ASP A 166 -17.88 -13.08 -6.36
N GLN A 167 -16.67 -12.51 -6.40
CA GLN A 167 -16.34 -11.34 -7.20
C GLN A 167 -15.63 -11.75 -8.50
N PRO A 168 -16.26 -11.63 -9.68
CA PRO A 168 -15.68 -12.08 -10.95
C PRO A 168 -14.31 -11.48 -11.22
N PHE A 169 -14.13 -10.18 -10.95
CA PHE A 169 -12.86 -9.49 -11.11
C PHE A 169 -11.76 -10.06 -10.23
N SER A 170 -12.07 -10.38 -8.97
CA SER A 170 -11.10 -10.99 -8.05
C SER A 170 -10.65 -12.38 -8.50
N VAL A 171 -11.59 -13.21 -8.92
CA VAL A 171 -11.30 -14.55 -9.48
C VAL A 171 -10.41 -14.45 -10.70
N LEU A 172 -10.70 -13.50 -11.57
CA LEU A 172 -9.91 -13.23 -12.75
C LEU A 172 -8.46 -12.86 -12.39
N MET A 173 -8.27 -11.89 -11.50
CA MET A 173 -6.94 -11.47 -11.08
C MET A 173 -6.16 -12.62 -10.46
N ASP A 174 -6.80 -13.46 -9.66
CA ASP A 174 -6.18 -14.64 -9.08
C ASP A 174 -5.72 -15.65 -10.16
N GLN A 175 -6.54 -15.86 -11.20
CA GLN A 175 -6.17 -16.74 -12.34
C GLN A 175 -5.00 -16.16 -13.14
N ILE A 176 -4.99 -14.85 -13.34
CA ILE A 176 -3.92 -14.13 -14.02
C ILE A 176 -2.59 -14.36 -13.31
N TRP A 177 -2.53 -14.05 -12.01
CA TRP A 177 -1.32 -14.20 -11.24
C TRP A 177 -0.84 -15.65 -11.16
N LYS A 178 -1.76 -16.59 -10.98
CA LYS A 178 -1.43 -18.03 -11.02
C LYS A 178 -0.93 -18.49 -12.38
N SER A 179 -1.51 -17.98 -13.46
CA SER A 179 -1.07 -18.31 -14.81
C SER A 179 0.33 -17.72 -15.11
N ALA A 180 0.63 -16.53 -14.57
CA ALA A 180 1.89 -15.84 -14.79
C ALA A 180 3.04 -16.40 -13.95
N TYR A 181 2.79 -16.72 -12.69
CA TYR A 181 3.82 -17.07 -11.70
C TYR A 181 3.66 -18.46 -11.07
N GLY A 182 2.62 -19.22 -11.43
CA GLY A 182 2.33 -20.52 -10.80
C GLY A 182 2.04 -20.36 -9.31
N ASN A 183 2.76 -21.13 -8.48
CA ASN A 183 2.69 -21.06 -7.03
C ASN A 183 3.85 -20.25 -6.41
N GLN A 184 4.40 -19.29 -7.15
CA GLN A 184 5.48 -18.44 -6.71
C GLN A 184 5.08 -16.96 -6.85
N TYR A 185 5.81 -16.08 -6.17
CA TYR A 185 5.63 -14.62 -6.26
C TYR A 185 4.15 -14.20 -6.19
N LEU A 186 3.67 -13.45 -7.16
CA LEU A 186 2.29 -12.96 -7.21
C LEU A 186 1.25 -14.06 -7.46
N GLY A 187 1.65 -15.26 -7.84
CA GLY A 187 0.76 -16.42 -7.91
C GLY A 187 0.36 -16.97 -6.52
N ARG A 188 1.07 -16.54 -5.46
CA ARG A 188 0.74 -16.81 -4.05
C ARG A 188 -0.12 -15.66 -3.53
N LEU A 189 -1.43 -15.85 -3.54
CA LEU A 189 -2.37 -14.79 -3.22
C LEU A 189 -2.24 -14.33 -1.75
N PRO A 190 -2.39 -13.03 -1.46
CA PRO A 190 -2.31 -12.51 -0.09
C PRO A 190 -3.31 -13.17 0.87
N ILE A 191 -4.50 -13.53 0.40
CA ILE A 191 -5.52 -14.26 1.18
C ILE A 191 -5.04 -15.63 1.64
N GLY A 192 -3.99 -16.18 1.04
CA GLY A 192 -3.39 -17.46 1.36
C GLY A 192 -4.14 -18.68 0.84
N ASP A 193 -3.53 -19.83 1.05
CA ASP A 193 -4.15 -21.15 0.87
C ASP A 193 -4.61 -21.70 2.23
N LEU A 194 -5.84 -22.19 2.32
CA LEU A 194 -6.44 -22.63 3.59
C LEU A 194 -5.66 -23.79 4.25
N LYS A 195 -5.08 -24.69 3.43
CA LYS A 195 -4.26 -25.78 3.93
C LYS A 195 -2.94 -25.28 4.51
N GLU A 196 -2.32 -24.31 3.84
CA GLU A 196 -1.09 -23.66 4.32
C GLU A 196 -1.36 -22.85 5.59
N LEU A 197 -2.44 -22.06 5.63
CA LEU A 197 -2.87 -21.29 6.80
C LEU A 197 -3.04 -22.17 8.04
N LYS A 198 -3.76 -23.31 7.91
CA LYS A 198 -3.97 -24.27 9.00
C LYS A 198 -2.68 -24.97 9.46
N SER A 199 -1.59 -24.88 8.68
CA SER A 199 -0.28 -25.45 9.02
C SER A 199 0.65 -24.47 9.74
N ILE A 200 0.27 -23.20 9.85
CA ILE A 200 1.10 -22.14 10.47
C ILE A 200 1.16 -22.39 11.98
N LYS A 201 2.38 -22.37 12.52
CA LYS A 201 2.62 -22.53 13.96
C LYS A 201 2.87 -21.17 14.62
N MET A 202 2.60 -21.09 15.92
CA MET A 202 2.76 -19.84 16.69
C MET A 202 4.20 -19.33 16.71
N ASP A 203 5.19 -20.21 16.78
CA ASP A 203 6.60 -19.83 16.73
C ASP A 203 7.00 -19.23 15.36
N GLU A 204 6.48 -19.78 14.26
CA GLU A 204 6.68 -19.26 12.91
C GLU A 204 6.05 -17.87 12.77
N LEU A 205 4.84 -17.69 13.30
CA LEU A 205 4.11 -16.42 13.25
C LEU A 205 4.79 -15.35 14.12
N ASN A 206 5.23 -15.71 15.34
CA ASN A 206 6.02 -14.83 16.20
C ASN A 206 7.35 -14.44 15.53
N LYS A 207 8.03 -15.39 14.88
CA LYS A 207 9.25 -15.12 14.14
C LYS A 207 9.00 -14.14 12.98
N PHE A 208 7.91 -14.34 12.23
CA PHE A 208 7.51 -13.43 11.15
C PHE A 208 7.26 -12.02 11.68
N TYR A 209 6.46 -11.87 12.73
CA TYR A 209 6.22 -10.60 13.40
C TYR A 209 7.52 -9.92 13.84
N ARG A 210 8.38 -10.63 14.58
CA ARG A 210 9.65 -10.08 15.08
C ARG A 210 10.66 -9.76 13.97
N THR A 211 10.54 -10.37 12.81
CA THR A 211 11.39 -10.08 11.65
C THR A 211 10.94 -8.84 10.90
N TRP A 212 9.66 -8.69 10.65
CA TRP A 212 9.15 -7.75 9.67
C TRP A 212 8.50 -6.49 10.26
N TYR A 213 7.93 -6.57 11.47
CA TYR A 213 7.30 -5.43 12.14
C TYR A 213 8.36 -4.65 12.92
N ALA A 214 9.15 -3.90 12.20
CA ALA A 214 10.31 -3.17 12.73
C ALA A 214 10.28 -1.72 12.28
N PRO A 215 10.78 -0.77 13.09
CA PRO A 215 10.79 0.65 12.72
C PRO A 215 11.54 0.91 11.41
N ASN A 216 12.67 0.23 11.19
CA ASN A 216 13.45 0.36 9.96
C ASN A 216 12.86 -0.40 8.75
N ASN A 217 11.70 -1.03 8.91
CA ASN A 217 10.89 -1.64 7.84
C ASN A 217 9.49 -1.02 7.74
N ALA A 218 9.30 0.15 8.34
CA ALA A 218 8.00 0.79 8.40
C ALA A 218 8.06 2.25 7.95
N VAL A 219 6.94 2.72 7.40
CA VAL A 219 6.69 4.11 7.07
C VAL A 219 5.34 4.51 7.64
N MET A 220 5.31 5.60 8.40
CA MET A 220 4.07 6.19 8.89
C MET A 220 3.71 7.39 8.00
N VAL A 221 2.49 7.41 7.47
CA VAL A 221 1.94 8.52 6.68
C VAL A 221 0.84 9.18 7.49
N ILE A 222 0.96 10.48 7.74
CA ILE A 222 -0.05 11.26 8.47
C ILE A 222 -0.42 12.47 7.60
N ALA A 223 -1.71 12.55 7.21
CA ALA A 223 -2.21 13.62 6.36
C ALA A 223 -3.46 14.24 6.99
N GLY A 224 -3.64 15.56 6.83
CA GLY A 224 -4.82 16.26 7.31
C GLY A 224 -4.54 17.34 8.34
N LYS A 225 -5.49 17.60 9.24
CA LYS A 225 -5.44 18.72 10.18
C LYS A 225 -4.76 18.34 11.49
N PHE A 226 -3.49 18.70 11.64
CA PHE A 226 -2.71 18.46 12.85
C PHE A 226 -1.61 19.51 13.02
N ASP A 227 -1.09 19.63 14.23
CA ASP A 227 0.15 20.35 14.51
C ASP A 227 1.35 19.43 14.26
N LYS A 228 2.25 19.86 13.37
CA LYS A 228 3.41 19.07 12.96
C LYS A 228 4.35 18.75 14.14
N LYS A 229 4.61 19.74 14.99
CA LYS A 229 5.50 19.54 16.14
C LYS A 229 4.91 18.54 17.12
N GLN A 230 3.62 18.66 17.39
CA GLN A 230 2.90 17.72 18.26
C GLN A 230 3.00 16.28 17.76
N VAL A 231 2.78 16.07 16.47
CA VAL A 231 2.87 14.73 15.86
C VAL A 231 4.28 14.18 15.96
N LEU A 232 5.31 14.98 15.63
CA LEU A 232 6.70 14.54 15.74
C LEU A 232 7.08 14.22 17.19
N ASP A 233 6.70 15.06 18.16
CA ASP A 233 6.95 14.80 19.58
C ASP A 233 6.26 13.48 20.04
N ALA A 234 5.04 13.22 19.59
CA ALA A 234 4.31 11.99 19.91
C ALA A 234 4.95 10.74 19.27
N VAL A 235 5.39 10.85 18.02
CA VAL A 235 6.10 9.75 17.32
C VAL A 235 7.44 9.49 18.02
N GLU A 236 8.23 10.51 18.29
CA GLU A 236 9.50 10.38 18.98
C GLU A 236 9.32 9.71 20.35
N LYS A 237 8.38 10.19 21.15
CA LYS A 237 8.06 9.65 22.48
C LYS A 237 7.75 8.16 22.46
N ASN A 238 7.00 7.71 21.47
CA ASN A 238 6.48 6.34 21.45
C ASN A 238 7.35 5.36 20.65
N PHE A 239 8.09 5.83 19.65
CA PHE A 239 8.84 4.94 18.76
C PHE A 239 10.36 4.95 18.97
N ASN A 240 10.97 6.01 19.54
CA ASN A 240 12.44 6.09 19.66
C ASN A 240 13.07 4.95 20.47
N SER A 241 12.35 4.41 21.45
CA SER A 241 12.83 3.28 22.25
C SER A 241 12.74 1.93 21.55
N ILE A 242 12.02 1.84 20.43
CA ILE A 242 11.87 0.60 19.67
C ILE A 242 13.14 0.37 18.85
N ALA A 243 13.84 -0.72 19.10
CA ALA A 243 15.08 -1.01 18.42
C ALA A 243 14.86 -1.37 16.94
N ALA A 244 15.74 -0.90 16.06
CA ALA A 244 15.86 -1.41 14.71
C ALA A 244 16.15 -2.91 14.71
N ARG A 245 15.64 -3.63 13.69
CA ARG A 245 15.82 -5.08 13.57
C ARG A 245 16.56 -5.43 12.28
N THR A 246 17.15 -6.62 12.25
CA THR A 246 17.71 -7.17 11.00
C THR A 246 16.55 -7.63 10.10
N VAL A 247 16.25 -6.83 9.09
CA VAL A 247 15.20 -7.13 8.11
C VAL A 247 15.84 -7.80 6.89
N PRO A 248 15.30 -8.95 6.42
CA PRO A 248 15.77 -9.59 5.20
C PRO A 248 15.58 -8.68 3.98
N LYS A 249 16.38 -8.92 2.95
CA LYS A 249 16.19 -8.24 1.66
C LYS A 249 14.82 -8.59 1.08
N GLN A 250 14.15 -7.59 0.52
CA GLN A 250 12.88 -7.80 -0.17
C GLN A 250 13.01 -8.77 -1.35
N VAL A 251 11.94 -9.52 -1.58
CA VAL A 251 11.85 -10.44 -2.70
C VAL A 251 11.70 -9.64 -3.99
N ASN A 252 12.60 -9.82 -4.94
CA ASN A 252 12.43 -9.27 -6.28
C ASN A 252 11.51 -10.20 -7.08
N VAL A 253 10.42 -9.66 -7.58
CA VAL A 253 9.52 -10.38 -8.49
C VAL A 253 10.16 -10.33 -9.89
N PRO A 254 10.43 -11.48 -10.53
CA PRO A 254 10.97 -11.47 -11.88
C PRO A 254 9.96 -10.85 -12.84
N VAL A 255 10.41 -9.87 -13.60
CA VAL A 255 9.63 -9.30 -14.69
C VAL A 255 9.42 -10.39 -15.73
N LEU A 256 8.16 -10.60 -16.14
CA LEU A 256 7.87 -11.55 -17.19
C LEU A 256 8.50 -11.05 -18.50
N ASP A 257 9.17 -11.97 -19.21
CA ASP A 257 9.78 -11.69 -20.48
C ASP A 257 8.72 -11.20 -21.48
N SER A 258 8.84 -9.95 -21.93
CA SER A 258 7.87 -9.32 -22.82
C SER A 258 7.70 -10.05 -24.15
N SER A 259 8.72 -10.79 -24.62
CA SER A 259 8.61 -11.64 -25.80
C SER A 259 7.75 -12.89 -25.56
N LYS A 260 7.54 -13.26 -24.29
CA LYS A 260 6.72 -14.40 -23.85
C LYS A 260 5.42 -13.93 -23.19
N ILE A 261 5.25 -12.66 -22.97
CA ILE A 261 3.99 -12.08 -22.53
C ILE A 261 3.06 -12.08 -23.71
N GLN A 262 2.44 -13.15 -23.75
CA GLN A 262 1.34 -13.26 -24.62
C GLN A 262 0.15 -12.66 -23.94
N GLU A 263 -0.66 -12.05 -24.72
CA GLU A 263 -2.00 -11.73 -24.36
C GLU A 263 -2.65 -12.95 -23.71
N ARG A 264 -3.04 -12.77 -22.46
CA ARG A 264 -3.77 -13.81 -21.77
C ARG A 264 -5.20 -13.35 -21.65
N ALA A 265 -6.07 -13.99 -22.40
CA ALA A 265 -7.50 -13.81 -22.26
C ALA A 265 -8.00 -14.82 -21.22
N PHE A 266 -8.75 -14.31 -20.24
CA PHE A 266 -9.41 -15.13 -19.24
C PHE A 266 -10.91 -14.88 -19.33
N GLU A 267 -11.68 -15.94 -19.29
CA GLU A 267 -13.12 -15.88 -19.17
C GLU A 267 -13.50 -16.27 -17.74
N VAL A 268 -14.22 -15.37 -17.07
CA VAL A 268 -14.76 -15.63 -15.73
C VAL A 268 -16.27 -15.68 -15.83
N LYS A 269 -16.84 -16.78 -15.36
CA LYS A 269 -18.26 -17.01 -15.35
C LYS A 269 -18.71 -17.19 -13.92
N LYS A 270 -19.43 -16.20 -13.37
CA LYS A 270 -20.05 -16.33 -12.05
C LYS A 270 -21.31 -15.48 -11.99
N GLY A 271 -22.39 -16.03 -11.49
CA GLY A 271 -23.67 -15.36 -11.45
C GLY A 271 -24.27 -15.14 -12.83
N SER A 272 -24.77 -13.93 -13.08
CA SER A 272 -25.34 -13.51 -14.37
C SER A 272 -24.34 -12.82 -15.29
N ASP A 273 -23.14 -12.49 -14.81
CA ASP A 273 -22.17 -11.70 -15.54
C ASP A 273 -20.96 -12.53 -15.94
N PHE A 274 -20.42 -12.22 -17.11
CA PHE A 274 -19.19 -12.79 -17.62
C PHE A 274 -18.19 -11.69 -17.89
N GLY A 275 -16.94 -11.93 -17.57
CA GLY A 275 -15.84 -11.04 -17.93
C GLY A 275 -14.82 -11.76 -18.80
N LYS A 276 -14.36 -11.13 -19.86
CA LYS A 276 -13.19 -11.55 -20.63
C LYS A 276 -12.18 -10.43 -20.62
N TYR A 277 -10.94 -10.75 -20.28
CA TYR A 277 -9.91 -9.78 -19.98
C TYR A 277 -8.59 -10.14 -20.64
N ASN A 278 -7.87 -9.13 -21.08
CA ASN A 278 -6.52 -9.26 -21.61
C ASN A 278 -5.54 -8.47 -20.72
N ILE A 279 -4.33 -9.02 -20.57
CA ILE A 279 -3.31 -8.41 -19.75
C ILE A 279 -2.07 -8.16 -20.56
N TYR A 280 -1.54 -6.97 -20.37
CA TYR A 280 -0.24 -6.59 -20.87
C TYR A 280 0.68 -6.33 -19.68
N LEU A 281 1.76 -7.10 -19.56
CA LEU A 281 2.79 -6.85 -18.57
C LEU A 281 3.91 -6.06 -19.24
N ASN A 282 4.22 -4.91 -18.68
CA ASN A 282 5.30 -4.08 -19.16
C ASN A 282 6.32 -3.85 -18.05
N GLY A 283 7.60 -3.91 -18.40
CA GLY A 283 8.67 -3.50 -17.51
C GLY A 283 8.62 -2.01 -17.19
N LYS A 284 9.32 -1.59 -16.15
CA LYS A 284 9.41 -0.18 -15.76
C LYS A 284 10.06 0.65 -16.88
N ASN A 285 9.25 1.47 -17.53
CA ASN A 285 9.68 2.51 -18.44
C ASN A 285 8.79 3.73 -18.19
N GLN A 286 9.39 4.86 -17.82
CA GLN A 286 8.67 6.06 -17.42
C GLN A 286 7.70 6.56 -18.51
N GLN A 287 8.13 6.63 -19.76
CA GLN A 287 7.26 7.05 -20.86
C GLN A 287 6.07 6.12 -21.05
N ILE A 288 6.28 4.83 -20.86
CA ILE A 288 5.20 3.84 -20.92
C ILE A 288 4.28 4.02 -19.71
N GLN A 289 4.81 4.29 -18.52
CA GLN A 289 3.99 4.51 -17.32
C GLN A 289 2.97 5.64 -17.53
N THR A 290 3.44 6.78 -18.02
CA THR A 290 2.56 7.92 -18.30
C THR A 290 1.49 7.56 -19.34
N ALA A 291 1.87 6.92 -20.45
CA ALA A 291 0.92 6.46 -21.46
C ALA A 291 -0.11 5.47 -20.90
N LEU A 292 0.34 4.53 -20.05
CA LEU A 292 -0.53 3.53 -19.42
C LEU A 292 -1.50 4.16 -18.42
N ALA A 293 -1.07 5.17 -17.67
CA ALA A 293 -1.92 5.92 -16.75
C ALA A 293 -3.07 6.66 -17.47
N LEU A 294 -2.86 7.07 -18.72
CA LEU A 294 -3.90 7.70 -19.54
C LEU A 294 -4.85 6.69 -20.19
N SER A 295 -4.45 5.42 -20.30
CA SER A 295 -5.19 4.41 -21.06
C SER A 295 -6.64 4.19 -20.56
N PRO A 296 -6.97 4.15 -19.25
CA PRO A 296 -8.35 4.02 -18.81
C PRO A 296 -9.26 5.12 -19.33
N PHE A 297 -8.75 6.35 -19.40
CA PHE A 297 -9.50 7.52 -19.84
C PHE A 297 -9.67 7.56 -21.37
N LEU A 298 -8.68 7.13 -22.10
CA LEU A 298 -8.71 7.15 -23.58
C LEU A 298 -9.45 5.96 -24.17
N PHE A 299 -9.40 4.81 -23.53
CA PHE A 299 -9.97 3.57 -24.06
C PHE A 299 -11.35 3.23 -23.48
N THR A 300 -11.56 3.35 -22.18
CA THR A 300 -12.75 2.76 -21.54
C THR A 300 -13.72 3.76 -20.92
N MET A 301 -13.35 5.05 -20.83
CA MET A 301 -14.22 6.06 -20.24
C MET A 301 -15.48 6.30 -21.08
N GLN A 302 -16.64 6.26 -20.44
CA GLN A 302 -17.94 6.55 -21.07
C GLN A 302 -18.18 8.07 -21.21
N PRO A 303 -18.78 8.50 -22.32
CA PRO A 303 -19.08 7.79 -23.57
C PRO A 303 -17.95 7.90 -24.61
N SER A 304 -16.80 8.40 -24.25
CA SER A 304 -15.80 8.88 -25.18
C SER A 304 -14.67 7.91 -25.51
N GLY A 305 -14.50 6.86 -24.68
CA GLY A 305 -13.43 5.90 -24.84
C GLY A 305 -13.53 5.10 -26.14
N HIS A 306 -12.39 4.82 -26.77
CA HIS A 306 -12.34 4.13 -28.05
C HIS A 306 -12.89 2.70 -27.95
N LEU A 307 -12.53 1.94 -26.91
CA LEU A 307 -13.10 0.61 -26.67
C LEU A 307 -14.57 0.67 -26.28
N TYR A 308 -14.99 1.72 -25.56
CA TYR A 308 -16.40 1.91 -25.25
C TYR A 308 -17.22 1.98 -26.55
N LYS A 309 -16.77 2.82 -27.51
CA LYS A 309 -17.45 2.94 -28.81
C LYS A 309 -17.43 1.65 -29.63
N ASP A 310 -16.29 0.96 -29.64
CA ASP A 310 -16.11 -0.22 -30.48
C ASP A 310 -16.85 -1.46 -29.95
N VAL A 311 -17.02 -1.56 -28.62
CA VAL A 311 -17.47 -2.80 -27.97
C VAL A 311 -18.81 -2.63 -27.24
N VAL A 312 -19.04 -1.47 -26.61
CA VAL A 312 -20.28 -1.23 -25.84
C VAL A 312 -21.36 -0.59 -26.70
N GLU A 313 -21.06 0.48 -27.43
CA GLU A 313 -22.06 1.13 -28.31
C GLU A 313 -22.55 0.21 -29.42
N THR A 314 -21.75 -0.76 -29.84
CA THR A 314 -22.14 -1.82 -30.79
C THR A 314 -23.02 -2.91 -30.19
N GLY A 315 -23.27 -2.87 -28.87
CA GLY A 315 -24.02 -3.89 -28.15
C GLY A 315 -23.31 -5.24 -28.00
N THR A 316 -21.99 -5.28 -28.25
CA THR A 316 -21.20 -6.52 -28.13
C THR A 316 -20.92 -6.87 -26.68
N ALA A 317 -20.72 -5.87 -25.81
CA ALA A 317 -20.59 -6.03 -24.37
C ALA A 317 -21.41 -4.95 -23.64
N THR A 318 -21.59 -5.14 -22.34
CA THR A 318 -22.32 -4.19 -21.48
C THR A 318 -21.40 -3.12 -20.89
N GLN A 319 -20.11 -3.45 -20.72
CA GLN A 319 -19.11 -2.56 -20.13
C GLN A 319 -17.72 -2.91 -20.64
N VAL A 320 -16.86 -1.93 -20.75
CA VAL A 320 -15.41 -2.09 -20.88
C VAL A 320 -14.71 -1.49 -19.68
N GLN A 321 -13.62 -2.10 -19.28
CA GLN A 321 -12.84 -1.69 -18.11
C GLN A 321 -11.37 -1.65 -18.48
N SER A 322 -10.65 -0.69 -17.91
CA SER A 322 -9.19 -0.64 -17.94
C SER A 322 -8.68 -0.19 -16.58
N THR A 323 -7.62 -0.80 -16.14
CA THR A 323 -6.89 -0.35 -14.96
C THR A 323 -5.39 -0.53 -15.18
N THR A 324 -4.62 0.35 -14.56
CA THR A 324 -3.16 0.24 -14.50
C THR A 324 -2.78 -0.04 -13.08
N TRP A 325 -2.05 -1.12 -12.86
CA TRP A 325 -1.52 -1.47 -11.56
C TRP A 325 -0.01 -1.24 -11.55
N LEU A 326 0.40 -0.27 -10.75
CA LEU A 326 1.80 0.04 -10.54
C LEU A 326 2.34 -0.86 -9.41
N THR A 327 3.39 -1.63 -9.71
CA THR A 327 4.11 -2.41 -8.70
C THR A 327 5.55 -1.91 -8.59
N GLN A 328 6.28 -2.40 -7.59
CA GLN A 328 7.72 -2.09 -7.48
C GLN A 328 8.55 -2.62 -8.66
N ASP A 329 8.12 -3.72 -9.26
CA ASP A 329 8.91 -4.49 -10.20
C ASP A 329 8.48 -4.28 -11.66
N PHE A 330 7.18 -4.02 -11.91
CA PHE A 330 6.61 -3.83 -13.25
C PHE A 330 5.27 -3.09 -13.19
N ASN A 331 4.75 -2.70 -14.34
CA ASN A 331 3.41 -2.15 -14.48
C ASN A 331 2.51 -3.16 -15.16
N LEU A 332 1.32 -3.35 -14.62
CA LEU A 332 0.27 -4.14 -15.23
C LEU A 332 -0.75 -3.21 -15.86
N VAL A 333 -1.05 -3.44 -17.12
CA VAL A 333 -2.23 -2.86 -17.78
C VAL A 333 -3.25 -3.96 -18.01
N PHE A 334 -4.42 -3.66 -17.59
CA PHE A 334 -5.57 -4.53 -17.71
C PHE A 334 -6.66 -3.84 -18.54
N MET A 335 -7.13 -4.52 -19.57
CA MET A 335 -8.28 -4.10 -20.37
C MET A 335 -9.24 -5.27 -20.51
N GLY A 336 -10.52 -5.02 -20.28
CA GLY A 336 -11.51 -6.08 -20.28
C GLY A 336 -12.90 -5.62 -20.71
N ALA A 337 -13.76 -6.59 -20.96
CA ALA A 337 -15.16 -6.39 -21.27
C ALA A 337 -16.05 -7.27 -20.40
N VAL A 338 -17.13 -6.71 -19.88
CA VAL A 338 -18.19 -7.42 -19.17
C VAL A 338 -19.37 -7.57 -20.13
N TYR A 339 -19.97 -8.74 -20.18
CA TYR A 339 -21.08 -9.02 -21.08
C TYR A 339 -22.13 -9.92 -20.42
N ALA A 340 -23.36 -9.83 -20.89
CA ALA A 340 -24.47 -10.61 -20.36
C ALA A 340 -24.39 -12.09 -20.77
N PRO A 341 -24.99 -13.03 -20.02
CA PRO A 341 -24.90 -14.47 -20.27
C PRO A 341 -25.37 -14.94 -21.65
N ASN A 342 -26.23 -14.17 -22.32
CA ASN A 342 -26.73 -14.43 -23.63
C ASN A 342 -25.84 -13.98 -24.80
N HIS A 343 -24.70 -13.37 -24.48
CA HIS A 343 -23.71 -12.96 -25.48
C HIS A 343 -22.73 -14.09 -25.78
N ASP A 344 -22.23 -14.10 -27.00
CA ASP A 344 -21.18 -15.01 -27.42
C ASP A 344 -19.80 -14.51 -26.89
N ALA A 345 -19.24 -15.22 -25.93
CA ALA A 345 -17.97 -14.94 -25.33
C ALA A 345 -16.82 -14.77 -26.33
N GLN A 346 -16.82 -15.60 -27.39
CA GLN A 346 -15.80 -15.56 -28.44
C GLN A 346 -15.91 -14.27 -29.25
N LYS A 347 -17.13 -13.86 -29.58
CA LYS A 347 -17.41 -12.62 -30.30
C LYS A 347 -16.99 -11.40 -29.48
N VAL A 348 -17.33 -11.40 -28.19
CA VAL A 348 -16.91 -10.33 -27.25
C VAL A 348 -15.38 -10.24 -27.17
N GLY A 349 -14.71 -11.37 -27.00
CA GLY A 349 -13.25 -11.40 -26.95
C GLY A 349 -12.60 -10.92 -28.24
N SER A 350 -13.12 -11.34 -29.38
CA SER A 350 -12.61 -10.90 -30.68
C SER A 350 -12.79 -9.40 -30.91
N ALA A 351 -13.96 -8.86 -30.54
CA ALA A 351 -14.22 -7.43 -30.65
C ALA A 351 -13.30 -6.60 -29.72
N LEU A 352 -13.10 -7.07 -28.48
CA LEU A 352 -12.17 -6.43 -27.54
C LEU A 352 -10.75 -6.41 -28.11
N MET A 353 -10.26 -7.53 -28.60
CA MET A 353 -8.92 -7.63 -29.18
C MET A 353 -8.75 -6.75 -30.41
N GLN A 354 -9.69 -6.79 -31.34
CA GLN A 354 -9.67 -5.91 -32.52
C GLN A 354 -9.66 -4.43 -32.13
N GLY A 355 -10.45 -4.08 -31.09
CA GLY A 355 -10.48 -2.71 -30.57
C GLY A 355 -9.17 -2.30 -29.92
N ILE A 356 -8.43 -3.20 -29.25
CA ILE A 356 -7.13 -2.91 -28.64
C ILE A 356 -6.03 -2.82 -29.70
N GLU A 357 -6.00 -3.72 -30.66
CA GLU A 357 -4.93 -3.87 -31.65
C GLU A 357 -5.01 -2.87 -32.81
N LYS A 358 -6.19 -2.33 -33.10
CA LYS A 358 -6.30 -1.34 -34.15
C LYS A 358 -5.46 -0.11 -33.85
N LYS A 359 -4.92 0.52 -34.90
CA LYS A 359 -4.18 1.76 -34.75
C LYS A 359 -5.11 2.87 -34.26
N HIS A 360 -4.85 3.34 -33.03
CA HIS A 360 -5.55 4.49 -32.46
C HIS A 360 -4.79 5.78 -32.78
N SER A 361 -5.53 6.84 -33.12
CA SER A 361 -5.00 8.19 -33.15
C SER A 361 -5.83 9.05 -32.20
N PHE A 362 -5.16 9.68 -31.26
CA PHE A 362 -5.78 10.60 -30.32
C PHE A 362 -5.50 12.02 -30.76
N ASN A 363 -6.54 12.82 -30.90
CA ASN A 363 -6.39 14.22 -31.25
C ASN A 363 -6.13 15.08 -30.00
N GLU A 364 -5.66 16.30 -30.20
CA GLU A 364 -5.34 17.22 -29.11
C GLU A 364 -6.54 17.53 -28.20
N VAL A 365 -7.75 17.54 -28.74
CA VAL A 365 -8.97 17.82 -27.95
C VAL A 365 -9.23 16.69 -26.96
N GLU A 366 -9.07 15.44 -27.39
CA GLU A 366 -9.20 14.25 -26.51
C GLU A 366 -8.13 14.24 -25.43
N LEU A 367 -6.87 14.47 -25.81
CA LEU A 367 -5.76 14.52 -24.86
C LEU A 367 -5.92 15.65 -23.84
N ASN A 368 -6.28 16.87 -24.30
CA ASN A 368 -6.49 18.01 -23.42
C ASN A 368 -7.68 17.79 -22.47
N ARG A 369 -8.74 17.12 -22.92
CA ARG A 369 -9.86 16.72 -22.06
C ARG A 369 -9.39 15.80 -20.95
N VAL A 370 -8.65 14.74 -21.27
CA VAL A 370 -8.13 13.79 -20.29
C VAL A 370 -7.17 14.47 -19.32
N LYS A 371 -6.23 15.28 -19.81
CA LYS A 371 -5.32 16.08 -18.97
C LYS A 371 -6.07 16.99 -17.99
N ASN A 372 -7.11 17.68 -18.45
CA ASN A 372 -7.92 18.56 -17.60
C ASN A 372 -8.69 17.74 -16.53
N LEU A 373 -9.20 16.59 -16.89
CA LEU A 373 -9.91 15.70 -15.98
C LEU A 373 -8.99 15.19 -14.87
N ILE A 374 -7.78 14.78 -15.23
CA ILE A 374 -6.75 14.35 -14.26
C ILE A 374 -6.35 15.52 -13.36
N LYS A 375 -6.04 16.70 -13.92
CA LYS A 375 -5.70 17.89 -13.13
C LYS A 375 -6.80 18.29 -12.14
N ASN A 376 -8.06 18.19 -12.54
CA ASN A 376 -9.19 18.50 -11.64
C ASN A 376 -9.35 17.44 -10.55
N SER A 377 -9.19 16.16 -10.89
CA SER A 377 -9.19 15.06 -9.92
C SER A 377 -8.08 15.25 -8.89
N GLN A 378 -6.87 15.61 -9.31
CA GLN A 378 -5.74 15.87 -8.42
C GLN A 378 -5.99 17.05 -7.47
N LYS A 379 -6.54 18.16 -7.99
CA LYS A 379 -6.91 19.30 -7.15
C LYS A 379 -7.92 18.90 -6.07
N SER A 380 -8.91 18.09 -6.44
CA SER A 380 -9.90 17.56 -5.50
C SER A 380 -9.25 16.62 -4.48
N MET A 381 -8.37 15.72 -4.92
CA MET A 381 -7.64 14.80 -4.06
C MET A 381 -6.82 15.54 -3.00
N MET A 382 -6.14 16.62 -3.37
CA MET A 382 -5.31 17.42 -2.45
C MET A 382 -6.13 18.16 -1.37
N THR A 383 -7.45 18.14 -1.44
CA THR A 383 -8.32 18.67 -0.38
C THR A 383 -8.74 17.63 0.64
N SER A 384 -8.55 16.36 0.37
CA SER A 384 -8.95 15.26 1.26
C SER A 384 -7.75 14.63 1.97
N ALA A 385 -7.80 14.56 3.30
CA ALA A 385 -6.79 13.91 4.13
C ALA A 385 -6.59 12.44 3.73
N SER A 386 -7.68 11.70 3.55
CA SER A 386 -7.64 10.28 3.17
C SER A 386 -7.08 10.08 1.76
N ALA A 387 -7.44 10.94 0.81
CA ALA A 387 -6.95 10.81 -0.56
C ALA A 387 -5.45 11.13 -0.68
N VAL A 388 -4.98 12.18 0.00
CA VAL A 388 -3.54 12.51 0.07
C VAL A 388 -2.77 11.41 0.77
N GLY A 389 -3.24 10.98 1.95
CA GLY A 389 -2.58 9.93 2.72
C GLY A 389 -2.54 8.59 1.98
N GLY A 390 -3.64 8.21 1.32
CA GLY A 390 -3.71 7.01 0.49
C GLY A 390 -2.73 7.06 -0.69
N MET A 391 -2.72 8.15 -1.44
CA MET A 391 -1.80 8.37 -2.55
C MET A 391 -0.33 8.26 -2.11
N LEU A 392 0.05 8.96 -1.02
CA LEU A 392 1.41 8.88 -0.49
C LEU A 392 1.77 7.45 -0.08
N SER A 393 0.84 6.74 0.57
CA SER A 393 1.01 5.34 0.98
C SER A 393 1.23 4.41 -0.21
N ASP A 394 0.51 4.61 -1.30
CA ASP A 394 0.63 3.79 -2.50
C ASP A 394 1.96 4.03 -3.21
N TYR A 395 2.40 5.29 -3.28
CA TYR A 395 3.71 5.62 -3.85
C TYR A 395 4.88 5.14 -2.96
N VAL A 396 4.75 5.17 -1.64
CA VAL A 396 5.73 4.53 -0.72
C VAL A 396 5.92 3.07 -1.11
N VAL A 397 4.85 2.32 -1.38
CA VAL A 397 4.92 0.90 -1.72
C VAL A 397 5.39 0.70 -3.16
N SER A 398 4.78 1.38 -4.13
CA SER A 398 5.03 1.15 -5.57
C SER A 398 6.36 1.72 -6.08
N SER A 399 6.91 2.74 -5.41
CA SER A 399 8.13 3.45 -5.82
C SER A 399 9.32 3.18 -4.89
N ASN A 400 9.35 2.02 -4.26
CA ASN A 400 10.45 1.58 -3.39
C ASN A 400 10.79 2.61 -2.30
N GLY A 401 9.75 3.18 -1.70
CA GLY A 401 9.84 4.18 -0.64
C GLY A 401 9.96 5.63 -1.11
N ASP A 402 9.99 5.92 -2.41
CA ASP A 402 10.07 7.28 -2.93
C ASP A 402 8.68 7.86 -3.26
N TRP A 403 8.02 8.43 -2.24
CA TRP A 403 6.72 9.09 -2.42
C TRP A 403 6.77 10.32 -3.33
N THR A 404 7.96 10.95 -3.51
CA THR A 404 8.10 12.12 -4.39
C THR A 404 7.96 11.77 -5.87
N GLN A 405 8.01 10.47 -6.21
CA GLN A 405 7.75 9.99 -7.56
C GLN A 405 6.37 10.45 -8.07
N TYR A 406 5.38 10.58 -7.18
CA TYR A 406 4.09 11.14 -7.53
C TYR A 406 4.21 12.49 -8.26
N PHE A 407 5.01 13.42 -7.73
CA PHE A 407 5.15 14.75 -8.32
C PHE A 407 5.91 14.72 -9.64
N LYS A 408 6.86 13.81 -9.79
CA LYS A 408 7.58 13.59 -11.06
C LYS A 408 6.63 13.05 -12.13
N ASP A 409 5.81 12.05 -11.78
CA ASP A 409 4.81 11.48 -12.70
C ASP A 409 3.75 12.50 -13.12
N GLN A 410 3.47 13.49 -12.26
CA GLN A 410 2.53 14.57 -12.57
C GLN A 410 3.10 15.65 -13.51
N ALA A 411 4.41 15.79 -13.54
CA ALA A 411 5.07 16.81 -14.37
C ALA A 411 5.17 16.40 -15.84
N GLU A 412 5.05 15.12 -16.14
CA GLU A 412 5.06 14.53 -17.49
C GLU A 412 3.66 14.51 -18.12
#